data_33716df9234069aff8e402d2c6156a9d
#
_entry.id   33716df9234069aff8e402d2c6156a9d
#
_cell.length_a   1.000
_cell.length_b   1.000
_cell.length_c   1.000
_cell.angle_alpha   90.00
_cell.angle_beta   90.00
_cell.angle_gamma   90.00
#
_symmetry.space_group_name_H-M   'P 1'
#
loop_
_entity.id
_entity.type
_entity.pdbx_description
1 polymer ?
#
loop_
_entity_poly.entity_id
_entity_poly.type
_entity_poly.pdbx_seq_one_letter_code
_entity_poly.pdbx_strand_id
1 'polypeptide(L)'
;MYTQFMISKKNGKSRIISAPNKKLRNIQRKLAYVLSLMYKPKVCAYGFIDKKDIIGNASNHLRKKEILNIDLKDFFYQIHIGRIIGMLEKKPYCVGHEAAVTIAQLCCYNGKVPQGAPTSPIISNMI
;
A
#
# COMPACT_ATOMS: atom_id res chain seq x y z
N MET A 1 3.37 18.67 5.37
CA MET A 1 3.40 18.06 4.02
C MET A 1 2.15 17.24 3.67
N TYR A 2 1.31 16.89 4.62
CA TYR A 2 0.04 16.19 4.44
C TYR A 2 -1.14 17.04 4.91
N THR A 3 -2.26 16.95 4.19
CA THR A 3 -3.57 17.50 4.61
C THR A 3 -4.46 16.33 4.96
N GLN A 4 -5.15 16.40 6.09
CA GLN A 4 -6.09 15.38 6.53
C GLN A 4 -7.53 15.86 6.33
N PHE A 5 -8.38 14.96 5.85
CA PHE A 5 -9.82 15.16 5.76
C PHE A 5 -10.55 13.84 5.96
N MET A 6 -11.81 13.92 6.36
CA MET A 6 -12.66 12.76 6.60
C MET A 6 -13.56 12.49 5.40
N ILE A 7 -13.70 11.22 5.05
CA ILE A 7 -14.68 10.75 4.05
C ILE A 7 -15.66 9.81 4.77
N SER A 8 -16.94 10.09 4.60
CA SER A 8 -18.01 9.21 5.11
C SER A 8 -18.07 7.92 4.31
N LYS A 9 -18.14 6.79 5.00
CA LYS A 9 -18.42 5.47 4.39
C LYS A 9 -19.93 5.26 4.28
N LYS A 10 -20.38 4.41 3.36
CA LYS A 10 -21.81 4.04 3.19
C LYS A 10 -22.46 3.48 4.48
N ASN A 11 -21.68 2.95 5.40
CA ASN A 11 -22.13 2.39 6.68
C ASN A 11 -22.12 3.41 7.85
N GLY A 12 -22.06 4.71 7.58
CA GLY A 12 -22.06 5.77 8.59
C GLY A 12 -20.72 5.99 9.31
N LYS A 13 -19.72 5.14 9.10
CA LYS A 13 -18.37 5.33 9.65
C LYS A 13 -17.57 6.31 8.79
N SER A 14 -16.68 7.07 9.41
CA SER A 14 -15.75 7.97 8.71
C SER A 14 -14.39 7.29 8.51
N ARG A 15 -13.70 7.72 7.44
CA ARG A 15 -12.31 7.34 7.15
C ARG A 15 -11.47 8.61 7.05
N ILE A 16 -10.33 8.63 7.74
CA ILE A 16 -9.37 9.72 7.63
C ILE A 16 -8.48 9.46 6.41
N ILE A 17 -8.44 10.41 5.52
CA ILE A 17 -7.53 10.41 4.37
C ILE A 17 -6.43 11.43 4.63
N SER A 18 -5.19 10.99 4.47
CA SER A 18 -4.01 11.84 4.57
C SER A 18 -3.43 12.06 3.18
N ALA A 19 -3.74 13.18 2.56
CA ALA A 19 -3.29 13.52 1.22
C ALA A 19 -1.97 14.29 1.26
N PRO A 20 -0.92 13.84 0.55
CA PRO A 20 0.32 14.59 0.43
C PRO A 20 0.12 15.86 -0.40
N ASN A 21 0.89 16.91 -0.10
CA ASN A 21 0.92 18.12 -0.93
C ASN A 21 1.45 17.82 -2.34
N LYS A 22 1.29 18.77 -3.28
CA LYS A 22 1.64 18.58 -4.70
C LYS A 22 3.09 18.12 -4.92
N LYS A 23 4.06 18.69 -4.20
CA LYS A 23 5.48 18.34 -4.32
C LYS A 23 5.74 16.90 -3.89
N LEU A 24 5.31 16.51 -2.68
CA LEU A 24 5.47 15.17 -2.15
C LEU A 24 4.71 14.14 -2.99
N ARG A 25 3.50 14.46 -3.44
CA ARG A 25 2.69 13.60 -4.32
C ARG A 25 3.43 13.25 -5.61
N ASN A 26 4.10 14.21 -6.23
CA ASN A 26 4.87 13.98 -7.45
C ASN A 26 6.06 13.05 -7.20
N ILE A 27 6.78 13.25 -6.09
CA ILE A 27 7.88 12.36 -5.68
C ILE A 27 7.35 10.94 -5.44
N GLN A 28 6.27 10.82 -4.67
CA GLN A 28 5.66 9.53 -4.36
C GLN A 28 5.12 8.80 -5.59
N ARG A 29 4.60 9.49 -6.60
CA ARG A 29 4.18 8.87 -7.87
C ARG A 29 5.36 8.26 -8.61
N LYS A 30 6.48 8.98 -8.71
CA LYS A 30 7.70 8.46 -9.34
C LYS A 30 8.25 7.27 -8.54
N LEU A 31 8.28 7.39 -7.22
CA LEU A 31 8.72 6.33 -6.34
C LEU A 31 7.82 5.09 -6.44
N ALA A 32 6.50 5.25 -6.46
CA ALA A 32 5.56 4.15 -6.64
C ALA A 32 5.78 3.42 -7.96
N TYR A 33 6.09 4.15 -9.04
CA TYR A 33 6.45 3.57 -10.32
C TYR A 33 7.74 2.72 -10.22
N VAL A 34 8.81 3.26 -9.63
CA VAL A 34 10.07 2.53 -9.44
C VAL A 34 9.86 1.27 -8.60
N LEU A 35 9.13 1.38 -7.48
CA LEU A 35 8.81 0.23 -6.63
C LEU A 35 7.97 -0.82 -7.37
N SER A 36 7.07 -0.40 -8.25
CA SER A 36 6.28 -1.33 -9.07
C SER A 36 7.12 -2.15 -10.05
N LEU A 37 8.23 -1.60 -10.54
CA LEU A 37 9.17 -2.32 -11.40
C LEU A 37 9.96 -3.39 -10.63
N MET A 38 10.18 -3.18 -9.34
CA MET A 38 10.89 -4.12 -8.46
C MET A 38 9.98 -5.21 -7.89
N TYR A 39 8.69 -4.93 -7.79
CA TYR A 39 7.70 -5.82 -7.18
C TYR A 39 7.25 -6.91 -8.14
N LYS A 40 7.37 -8.17 -7.72
CA LYS A 40 6.77 -9.31 -8.43
C LYS A 40 5.44 -9.69 -7.77
N PRO A 41 4.30 -9.43 -8.43
CA PRO A 41 2.99 -9.72 -7.84
C PRO A 41 2.82 -11.19 -7.51
N LYS A 42 2.33 -11.49 -6.32
CA LYS A 42 1.91 -12.85 -5.95
C LYS A 42 0.67 -13.24 -6.78
N VAL A 43 0.54 -14.52 -7.11
CA VAL A 43 -0.57 -15.02 -7.93
C VAL A 43 -1.93 -14.67 -7.32
N CYS A 44 -2.04 -14.77 -5.99
CA CYS A 44 -3.27 -14.48 -5.23
C CYS A 44 -3.54 -12.98 -5.02
N ALA A 45 -2.61 -12.08 -5.34
CA ALA A 45 -2.80 -10.65 -5.19
C ALA A 45 -3.59 -10.08 -6.38
N TYR A 46 -4.68 -9.37 -6.10
CA TYR A 46 -5.54 -8.71 -7.09
C TYR A 46 -5.64 -7.21 -6.87
N GLY A 47 -5.57 -6.76 -5.63
CA GLY A 47 -5.67 -5.34 -5.30
C GLY A 47 -4.48 -4.53 -5.80
N PHE A 48 -4.72 -3.44 -6.52
CA PHE A 48 -3.70 -2.51 -7.01
C PHE A 48 -2.65 -3.13 -7.95
N ILE A 49 -3.00 -4.21 -8.63
CA ILE A 49 -2.14 -4.89 -9.60
C ILE A 49 -2.64 -4.57 -11.01
N ASP A 50 -1.72 -4.14 -11.88
CA ASP A 50 -2.03 -3.89 -13.28
C ASP A 50 -2.57 -5.16 -13.97
N LYS A 51 -3.56 -4.99 -14.86
CA LYS A 51 -4.22 -6.08 -15.61
C LYS A 51 -4.94 -7.14 -14.74
N LYS A 52 -5.11 -6.89 -13.44
CA LYS A 52 -5.97 -7.69 -12.57
C LYS A 52 -7.21 -6.90 -12.18
N ASP A 53 -8.37 -7.56 -12.21
CA ASP A 53 -9.66 -6.94 -11.94
C ASP A 53 -10.49 -7.73 -10.91
N ILE A 54 -11.64 -7.17 -10.55
CA ILE A 54 -12.57 -7.79 -9.61
C ILE A 54 -13.22 -9.06 -10.18
N ILE A 55 -13.39 -9.15 -11.50
CA ILE A 55 -14.01 -10.31 -12.16
C ILE A 55 -13.05 -11.50 -12.06
N GLY A 56 -11.77 -11.29 -12.39
CA GLY A 56 -10.74 -12.31 -12.25
C GLY A 56 -10.57 -12.77 -10.80
N ASN A 57 -10.65 -11.84 -9.83
CA ASN A 57 -10.64 -12.22 -8.41
C ASN A 57 -11.85 -13.09 -8.05
N ALA A 58 -13.06 -12.67 -8.41
CA ALA A 58 -14.29 -13.40 -8.12
C ALA A 58 -14.29 -14.79 -8.79
N SER A 59 -13.74 -14.91 -10.00
CA SER A 59 -13.69 -16.17 -10.74
C SER A 59 -12.93 -17.29 -10.01
N ASN A 60 -11.93 -16.95 -9.18
CA ASN A 60 -11.20 -17.93 -8.38
C ASN A 60 -12.07 -18.59 -7.29
N HIS A 61 -13.20 -17.96 -6.94
CA HIS A 61 -14.11 -18.42 -5.90
C HIS A 61 -15.33 -19.16 -6.46
N LEU A 62 -15.48 -19.21 -7.81
CA LEU A 62 -16.58 -19.94 -8.43
C LEU A 62 -16.52 -21.43 -8.11
N ARG A 63 -17.70 -22.04 -7.92
CA ARG A 63 -17.87 -23.47 -7.63
C ARG A 63 -17.18 -23.95 -6.34
N LYS A 64 -16.82 -23.05 -5.41
CA LYS A 64 -16.35 -23.41 -4.08
C LYS A 64 -17.55 -23.58 -3.16
N LYS A 65 -17.53 -24.64 -2.32
CA LYS A 65 -18.59 -24.92 -1.34
C LYS A 65 -18.60 -23.88 -0.22
N GLU A 66 -17.42 -23.40 0.16
CA GLU A 66 -17.23 -22.46 1.27
C GLU A 66 -16.23 -21.38 0.88
N ILE A 67 -16.47 -20.16 1.33
CA ILE A 67 -15.60 -19.01 1.12
C ILE A 67 -15.42 -18.32 2.46
N LEU A 68 -14.19 -18.25 2.94
CA LEU A 68 -13.83 -17.46 4.12
C LEU A 68 -13.40 -16.07 3.68
N ASN A 69 -14.09 -15.04 4.16
CA ASN A 69 -13.73 -13.63 3.92
C ASN A 69 -13.15 -13.03 5.20
N ILE A 70 -11.91 -12.56 5.14
CA ILE A 70 -11.20 -11.94 6.26
C ILE A 70 -10.78 -10.54 5.85
N ASP A 71 -11.04 -9.55 6.70
CA ASP A 71 -10.59 -8.16 6.53
C ASP A 71 -9.68 -7.74 7.70
N LEU A 72 -8.55 -7.14 7.37
CA LEU A 72 -7.60 -6.63 8.37
C LEU A 72 -7.98 -5.21 8.76
N LYS A 73 -8.43 -5.04 10.01
CA LYS A 73 -8.78 -3.72 10.54
C LYS A 73 -7.60 -2.76 10.45
N ASP A 74 -7.85 -1.59 9.86
CA ASP A 74 -6.89 -0.49 9.77
C ASP A 74 -5.54 -0.88 9.16
N PHE A 75 -5.54 -1.79 8.18
CA PHE A 75 -4.36 -2.43 7.62
C PHE A 75 -3.21 -1.46 7.30
N PHE A 76 -3.47 -0.34 6.61
CA PHE A 76 -2.43 0.64 6.29
C PHE A 76 -1.77 1.23 7.54
N TYR A 77 -2.53 1.51 8.58
CA TYR A 77 -2.01 2.05 9.84
C TYR A 77 -1.24 1.02 10.68
N GLN A 78 -1.36 -0.28 10.37
CA GLN A 78 -0.55 -1.34 10.97
C GLN A 78 0.84 -1.46 10.34
N ILE A 79 1.04 -0.85 9.17
CA ILE A 79 2.33 -0.83 8.50
C ILE A 79 3.11 0.40 8.98
N HIS A 80 4.04 0.19 9.90
CA HIS A 80 4.92 1.25 10.39
C HIS A 80 6.26 1.29 9.66
N ILE A 81 6.95 2.42 9.77
CA ILE A 81 8.17 2.75 9.02
C ILE A 81 9.26 1.68 9.14
N GLY A 82 9.48 1.12 10.33
CA GLY A 82 10.50 0.07 10.55
C GLY A 82 10.22 -1.20 9.75
N ARG A 83 8.93 -1.54 9.53
CA ARG A 83 8.56 -2.69 8.69
C ARG A 83 8.90 -2.45 7.22
N ILE A 84 8.75 -1.22 6.73
CA ILE A 84 9.12 -0.85 5.35
C ILE A 84 10.64 -0.91 5.18
N ILE A 85 11.41 -0.35 6.14
CA ILE A 85 12.88 -0.41 6.11
C ILE A 85 13.33 -1.86 6.06
N GLY A 86 12.89 -2.69 7.00
CA GLY A 86 13.28 -4.10 7.07
C GLY A 86 12.88 -4.92 5.83
N MET A 87 11.75 -4.59 5.19
CA MET A 87 11.34 -5.21 3.93
C MET A 87 12.30 -4.82 2.79
N LEU A 88 12.63 -3.53 2.66
CA LEU A 88 13.50 -3.04 1.58
C LEU A 88 14.94 -3.55 1.70
N GLU A 89 15.46 -3.71 2.90
CA GLU A 89 16.82 -4.21 3.15
C GLU A 89 16.98 -5.70 2.85
N LYS A 90 15.90 -6.46 3.00
CA LYS A 90 15.93 -7.92 2.81
C LYS A 90 15.70 -8.32 1.35
N LYS A 91 16.04 -9.57 1.02
CA LYS A 91 15.67 -10.17 -0.27
C LYS A 91 14.15 -10.13 -0.47
N PRO A 92 13.67 -9.87 -1.68
CA PRO A 92 14.43 -9.77 -2.93
C PRO A 92 14.98 -8.36 -3.24
N TYR A 93 14.70 -7.34 -2.42
CA TYR A 93 14.98 -5.94 -2.76
C TYR A 93 16.43 -5.53 -2.50
N CYS A 94 17.01 -5.94 -1.37
CA CYS A 94 18.41 -5.69 -0.98
C CYS A 94 18.83 -4.21 -1.10
N VAL A 95 17.95 -3.29 -0.72
CA VAL A 95 18.22 -1.84 -0.75
C VAL A 95 19.12 -1.48 0.42
N GLY A 96 20.17 -0.68 0.18
CA GLY A 96 21.05 -0.20 1.23
C GLY A 96 20.31 0.62 2.29
N HIS A 97 20.77 0.57 3.53
CA HIS A 97 20.10 1.14 4.71
C HIS A 97 19.68 2.60 4.53
N GLU A 98 20.58 3.47 4.12
CA GLU A 98 20.28 4.91 3.96
C GLU A 98 19.18 5.17 2.94
N ALA A 99 19.21 4.44 1.81
CA ALA A 99 18.17 4.53 0.79
C ALA A 99 16.83 3.95 1.29
N ALA A 100 16.86 2.84 2.01
CA ALA A 100 15.67 2.22 2.59
C ALA A 100 15.00 3.16 3.61
N VAL A 101 15.76 3.81 4.47
CA VAL A 101 15.27 4.82 5.43
C VAL A 101 14.64 6.00 4.69
N THR A 102 15.32 6.54 3.67
CA THR A 102 14.81 7.68 2.89
C THR A 102 13.50 7.33 2.18
N ILE A 103 13.43 6.16 1.53
CA ILE A 103 12.22 5.67 0.87
C ILE A 103 11.09 5.52 1.88
N ALA A 104 11.35 4.90 3.03
CA ALA A 104 10.35 4.68 4.06
C ALA A 104 9.81 6.01 4.63
N GLN A 105 10.67 7.01 4.84
CA GLN A 105 10.27 8.36 5.26
C GLN A 105 9.37 9.04 4.24
N LEU A 106 9.66 8.91 2.94
CA LEU A 106 8.82 9.45 1.87
C LEU A 106 7.46 8.75 1.77
N CYS A 107 7.38 7.48 2.16
CA CYS A 107 6.15 6.68 2.11
C CYS A 107 5.26 6.80 3.34
N CYS A 108 5.78 7.31 4.47
CA CYS A 108 5.08 7.36 5.74
C CYS A 108 4.59 8.77 6.10
N TYR A 109 3.54 8.80 6.90
CA TYR A 109 3.08 9.96 7.65
C TYR A 109 2.89 9.57 9.12
N ASN A 110 3.49 10.31 10.04
CA ASN A 110 3.53 9.97 11.47
C ASN A 110 4.00 8.52 11.72
N GLY A 111 5.04 8.08 11.00
CA GLY A 111 5.64 6.76 11.17
C GLY A 111 4.84 5.57 10.61
N LYS A 112 3.72 5.81 9.93
CA LYS A 112 2.83 4.77 9.39
C LYS A 112 2.47 5.06 7.93
N VAL A 113 2.02 4.02 7.20
CA VAL A 113 1.55 4.18 5.83
C VAL A 113 0.20 4.93 5.83
N PRO A 114 0.12 6.10 5.19
CA PRO A 114 -1.11 6.89 5.18
C PRO A 114 -2.12 6.36 4.16
N GLN A 115 -3.41 6.47 4.46
CA GLN A 115 -4.46 6.29 3.46
C GLN A 115 -4.56 7.53 2.58
N GLY A 116 -4.24 7.41 1.29
CA GLY A 116 -4.32 8.48 0.30
C GLY A 116 -2.98 8.91 -0.31
N ALA A 117 -1.87 8.32 0.08
CA ALA A 117 -0.59 8.54 -0.58
C ALA A 117 -0.41 7.62 -1.82
N PRO A 118 0.19 8.09 -2.91
CA PRO A 118 0.44 7.30 -4.10
C PRO A 118 1.26 6.02 -3.89
N THR A 119 2.15 6.01 -2.90
CA THR A 119 2.99 4.86 -2.56
C THR A 119 2.30 3.80 -1.72
N SER A 120 1.19 4.15 -1.04
CA SER A 120 0.53 3.24 -0.09
C SER A 120 0.07 1.92 -0.73
N PRO A 121 -0.53 1.90 -1.94
CA PRO A 121 -0.94 0.66 -2.59
C PRO A 121 0.21 -0.29 -2.87
N ILE A 122 1.30 0.20 -3.45
CA ILE A 122 2.46 -0.65 -3.77
C ILE A 122 3.15 -1.14 -2.51
N ILE A 123 3.36 -0.29 -1.50
CA ILE A 123 3.94 -0.70 -0.21
C ILE A 123 3.09 -1.79 0.45
N SER A 124 1.77 -1.68 0.40
CA SER A 124 0.88 -2.70 0.99
C SER A 124 0.99 -4.06 0.30
N ASN A 125 1.30 -4.08 -0.99
CA ASN A 125 1.50 -5.32 -1.74
C ASN A 125 2.89 -5.93 -1.53
N MET A 126 3.91 -5.10 -1.27
CA MET A 126 5.29 -5.55 -1.06
C MET A 126 5.50 -6.21 0.32
N ILE A 127 4.71 -5.83 1.34
CA ILE A 127 4.75 -6.36 2.70
C ILE A 127 3.99 -7.69 2.84
#